data_cfa4ac83f1bbd19ea35cb587b2daada8
#
_entry.id   cfa4ac83f1bbd19ea35cb587b2daada8
#
_cell.length_a   1.000
_cell.length_b   1.000
_cell.length_c   1.000
_cell.angle_alpha   90.00
_cell.angle_beta   90.00
_cell.angle_gamma   90.00
#
_symmetry.space_group_name_H-M   'P 1'
#
loop_
_entity.id
_entity.type
_entity.pdbx_description
1 polymer ?
#
loop_
_entity_poly.entity_id
_entity_poly.type
_entity_poly.pdbx_seq_one_letter_code
_entity_poly.pdbx_strand_id
1 'polypeptide(L)'
;MNASEMGRIKGNIRDILEDDKYDLDSVVITAFASPEGSAASNSRLALRRAGAASDFFSGYTHFLIDSLCMAGDIPRVDFISHGGGENWDMFERLVDADTLIPPAFLEKLREKMEIRDPDGREASFRRLEIYPYLKKNIYPRLRMVRFDFHLHRKGMVKDTIHTTIPDTLYSKGVQALKDRDYERALALLLPYRDYNTAVAFLSLGRNHNAMEILEKLEQTPQTDYMKAVLYSRFGDGRNAVQHYMNACSADRSFVFRGSLDPEIATLIKHYNLNLYDQ
;
A
#
# COMPACT_ATOMS: atom_id res chain seq x y z
N MET A 1 -11.69 6.04 31.58
CA MET A 1 -10.79 4.92 31.91
C MET A 1 -10.89 4.64 33.40
N ASN A 2 -10.89 3.37 33.80
CA ASN A 2 -10.90 3.05 35.20
C ASN A 2 -9.45 3.09 35.78
N ALA A 3 -9.30 3.21 37.12
CA ALA A 3 -7.97 3.34 37.73
C ALA A 3 -7.06 2.13 37.52
N SER A 4 -7.62 0.93 37.43
CA SER A 4 -6.90 -0.32 37.18
C SER A 4 -6.29 -0.36 35.76
N GLU A 5 -7.06 0.04 34.75
CA GLU A 5 -6.57 0.08 33.36
C GLU A 5 -5.52 1.17 33.15
N MET A 6 -5.70 2.34 33.80
CA MET A 6 -4.68 3.38 33.79
C MET A 6 -3.37 2.90 34.44
N GLY A 7 -3.47 2.16 35.53
CA GLY A 7 -2.31 1.55 36.19
C GLY A 7 -1.58 0.57 35.28
N ARG A 8 -2.33 -0.27 34.54
CA ARG A 8 -1.76 -1.23 33.58
C ARG A 8 -1.04 -0.54 32.44
N ILE A 9 -1.64 0.51 31.83
CA ILE A 9 -0.99 1.24 30.73
C ILE A 9 0.28 1.95 31.23
N LYS A 10 0.24 2.56 32.40
CA LYS A 10 1.42 3.16 33.04
C LYS A 10 2.53 2.12 33.29
N GLY A 11 2.15 0.93 33.77
CA GLY A 11 3.09 -0.19 33.95
C GLY A 11 3.73 -0.59 32.62
N ASN A 12 2.94 -0.81 31.56
CA ASN A 12 3.45 -1.16 30.24
C ASN A 12 4.46 -0.12 29.71
N ILE A 13 4.15 1.19 29.85
CA ILE A 13 5.08 2.26 29.41
C ILE A 13 6.39 2.19 30.20
N ARG A 14 6.30 2.02 31.52
CA ARG A 14 7.49 1.90 32.37
C ARG A 14 8.32 0.68 31.99
N ASP A 15 7.69 -0.50 31.89
CA ASP A 15 8.36 -1.76 31.59
C ASP A 15 9.10 -1.68 30.24
N ILE A 16 8.51 -1.00 29.24
CA ILE A 16 9.13 -0.80 27.93
C ILE A 16 10.30 0.19 28.00
N LEU A 17 10.17 1.29 28.76
CA LEU A 17 11.25 2.27 28.90
C LEU A 17 12.45 1.71 29.69
N GLU A 18 12.22 0.78 30.62
CA GLU A 18 13.24 0.09 31.41
C GLU A 18 13.80 -1.13 30.67
N ASP A 19 13.25 -1.54 29.51
CA ASP A 19 13.69 -2.70 28.77
C ASP A 19 15.03 -2.43 28.06
N ASP A 20 16.00 -3.33 28.21
CA ASP A 20 17.32 -3.22 27.58
C ASP A 20 17.33 -3.58 26.10
N LYS A 21 16.26 -4.20 25.58
CA LYS A 21 16.20 -4.77 24.23
C LYS A 21 15.38 -3.93 23.26
N TYR A 22 14.42 -3.16 23.76
CA TYR A 22 13.47 -2.42 22.93
C TYR A 22 13.43 -0.95 23.28
N ASP A 23 13.22 -0.11 22.26
CA ASP A 23 12.88 1.30 22.40
C ASP A 23 11.43 1.53 21.98
N LEU A 24 10.73 2.44 22.68
CA LEU A 24 9.39 2.88 22.36
C LEU A 24 9.45 4.03 21.36
N ASP A 25 9.00 3.79 20.12
CA ASP A 25 8.97 4.80 19.07
C ASP A 25 7.75 5.70 19.17
N SER A 26 6.58 5.07 19.26
CA SER A 26 5.33 5.81 19.31
C SER A 26 4.21 5.03 20.01
N VAL A 27 3.23 5.77 20.51
CA VAL A 27 1.99 5.23 21.06
C VAL A 27 0.84 5.81 20.27
N VAL A 28 0.12 4.98 19.53
CA VAL A 28 -1.09 5.37 18.81
C VAL A 28 -2.29 5.13 19.70
N ILE A 29 -3.06 6.19 19.96
CA ILE A 29 -4.21 6.16 20.84
C ILE A 29 -5.49 6.40 20.04
N THR A 30 -6.31 5.36 19.91
CA THR A 30 -7.59 5.43 19.21
C THR A 30 -8.74 5.31 20.19
N ALA A 31 -9.58 6.35 20.27
CA ALA A 31 -10.77 6.30 21.10
C ALA A 31 -12.03 6.12 20.28
N PHE A 32 -12.99 5.41 20.85
CA PHE A 32 -14.27 5.09 20.23
C PHE A 32 -15.45 5.57 21.08
N ALA A 33 -16.56 5.83 20.42
CA ALA A 33 -17.85 6.13 21.02
C ALA A 33 -18.86 5.01 20.73
N SER A 34 -19.92 4.97 21.53
CA SER A 34 -21.13 4.20 21.21
C SER A 34 -22.01 4.99 20.25
N PRO A 35 -22.86 4.31 19.44
CA PRO A 35 -23.69 4.98 18.44
C PRO A 35 -24.88 5.81 19.01
N GLU A 36 -24.90 6.08 20.30
CA GLU A 36 -25.90 6.94 20.93
C GLU A 36 -25.62 8.41 20.60
N GLY A 37 -26.49 9.04 19.88
CA GLY A 37 -26.32 10.43 19.41
C GLY A 37 -26.05 10.48 17.92
N SER A 38 -25.52 11.58 17.40
CA SER A 38 -25.16 11.68 15.99
C SER A 38 -23.73 11.21 15.76
N ALA A 39 -23.48 10.56 14.64
CA ALA A 39 -22.16 10.09 14.23
C ALA A 39 -21.13 11.22 14.21
N ALA A 40 -21.51 12.43 13.75
CA ALA A 40 -20.64 13.60 13.76
C ALA A 40 -20.26 14.05 15.18
N SER A 41 -21.17 13.99 16.14
CA SER A 41 -20.89 14.31 17.56
C SER A 41 -20.02 13.23 18.19
N ASN A 42 -20.28 11.96 17.89
CA ASN A 42 -19.52 10.83 18.38
C ASN A 42 -18.08 10.84 17.85
N SER A 43 -17.87 11.20 16.57
CA SER A 43 -16.53 11.36 16.00
C SER A 43 -15.73 12.46 16.71
N ARG A 44 -16.34 13.62 16.97
CA ARG A 44 -15.70 14.70 17.75
C ARG A 44 -15.42 14.31 19.20
N LEU A 45 -16.34 13.56 19.82
CA LEU A 45 -16.14 13.06 21.18
C LEU A 45 -15.01 12.04 21.26
N ALA A 46 -14.94 11.13 20.31
CA ALA A 46 -13.86 10.14 20.19
C ALA A 46 -12.50 10.84 20.03
N LEU A 47 -12.39 11.80 19.12
CA LEU A 47 -11.15 12.56 18.92
C LEU A 47 -10.70 13.31 20.18
N ARG A 48 -11.62 13.99 20.87
CA ARG A 48 -11.30 14.67 22.13
C ARG A 48 -10.84 13.71 23.23
N ARG A 49 -11.45 12.53 23.32
CA ARG A 49 -11.04 11.49 24.29
C ARG A 49 -9.64 10.95 23.99
N ALA A 50 -9.35 10.71 22.69
CA ALA A 50 -8.02 10.28 22.26
C ALA A 50 -6.97 11.35 22.60
N GLY A 51 -7.23 12.62 22.29
CA GLY A 51 -6.35 13.74 22.61
C GLY A 51 -6.08 13.86 24.12
N ALA A 52 -7.13 13.85 24.96
CA ALA A 52 -6.97 13.91 26.40
C ALA A 52 -6.16 12.73 26.98
N ALA A 53 -6.33 11.53 26.41
CA ALA A 53 -5.52 10.38 26.81
C ALA A 53 -4.07 10.52 26.32
N SER A 54 -3.86 11.02 25.11
CA SER A 54 -2.53 11.32 24.57
C SER A 54 -1.77 12.32 25.44
N ASP A 55 -2.39 13.45 25.78
CA ASP A 55 -1.77 14.48 26.62
C ASP A 55 -1.38 13.92 28.00
N PHE A 56 -2.30 13.14 28.61
CA PHE A 56 -2.04 12.54 29.91
C PHE A 56 -0.87 11.56 29.90
N PHE A 57 -0.84 10.63 28.93
CA PHE A 57 0.20 9.61 28.90
C PHE A 57 1.52 10.14 28.35
N SER A 58 1.51 11.12 27.46
CA SER A 58 2.71 11.85 27.05
C SER A 58 3.37 12.56 28.25
N GLY A 59 2.58 13.30 29.04
CA GLY A 59 3.08 13.94 30.26
C GLY A 59 3.63 12.92 31.29
N TYR A 60 2.97 11.78 31.46
CA TYR A 60 3.46 10.71 32.32
C TYR A 60 4.78 10.10 31.80
N THR A 61 4.89 9.89 30.51
CA THR A 61 6.11 9.34 29.88
C THR A 61 7.29 10.30 30.05
N HIS A 62 7.11 11.60 29.83
CA HIS A 62 8.15 12.60 30.08
C HIS A 62 8.58 12.59 31.55
N PHE A 63 7.61 12.58 32.48
CA PHE A 63 7.94 12.47 33.92
C PHE A 63 8.75 11.22 34.25
N LEU A 64 8.45 10.06 33.64
CA LEU A 64 9.23 8.84 33.84
C LEU A 64 10.65 8.95 33.29
N ILE A 65 10.81 9.46 32.07
CA ILE A 65 12.12 9.65 31.43
C ILE A 65 13.00 10.54 32.32
N ASP A 66 12.47 11.67 32.78
CA ASP A 66 13.16 12.58 33.69
C ASP A 66 13.52 11.91 35.04
N SER A 67 12.61 11.08 35.57
CA SER A 67 12.80 10.39 36.86
C SER A 67 13.80 9.25 36.79
N LEU A 68 13.90 8.57 35.65
CA LEU A 68 14.83 7.45 35.46
C LEU A 68 16.28 7.93 35.21
N CYS A 69 16.53 9.26 35.19
CA CYS A 69 17.85 9.85 34.94
C CYS A 69 18.57 9.16 33.76
N MET A 70 17.88 8.96 32.65
CA MET A 70 18.45 8.27 31.49
C MET A 70 19.64 9.07 30.97
N ALA A 71 20.85 8.62 31.30
CA ALA A 71 22.09 9.21 30.80
C ALA A 71 22.29 8.78 29.36
N GLY A 72 22.10 9.68 28.40
CA GLY A 72 22.25 9.43 26.98
C GLY A 72 21.24 10.18 26.13
N ASP A 73 21.03 9.73 24.90
CA ASP A 73 19.98 10.25 24.04
C ASP A 73 18.61 9.97 24.66
N ILE A 74 17.90 11.04 25.01
CA ILE A 74 16.55 10.95 25.59
C ILE A 74 15.62 10.35 24.53
N PRO A 75 15.00 9.18 24.79
CA PRO A 75 14.10 8.58 23.81
C PRO A 75 12.92 9.51 23.53
N ARG A 76 12.77 9.88 22.28
CA ARG A 76 11.63 10.65 21.82
C ARG A 76 10.48 9.70 21.50
N VAL A 77 9.45 9.72 22.32
CA VAL A 77 8.23 8.94 22.12
C VAL A 77 7.15 9.81 21.50
N ASP A 78 6.69 9.48 20.32
CA ASP A 78 5.61 10.21 19.66
C ASP A 78 4.24 9.67 20.09
N PHE A 79 3.35 10.55 20.56
CA PHE A 79 1.97 10.21 20.93
C PHE A 79 1.01 10.69 19.83
N ILE A 80 0.32 9.76 19.19
CA ILE A 80 -0.56 10.02 18.05
C ILE A 80 -2.00 9.70 18.44
N SER A 81 -2.90 10.69 18.37
CA SER A 81 -4.30 10.51 18.72
C SER A 81 -5.21 10.40 17.51
N HIS A 82 -6.09 9.39 17.51
CA HIS A 82 -7.10 9.17 16.48
C HIS A 82 -8.52 9.05 17.07
N GLY A 83 -9.46 9.71 16.42
CA GLY A 83 -10.89 9.48 16.69
C GLY A 83 -11.39 8.33 15.84
N GLY A 84 -11.64 7.17 16.44
CA GLY A 84 -12.20 6.00 15.76
C GLY A 84 -13.71 6.10 15.49
N GLY A 85 -14.38 7.20 15.88
CA GLY A 85 -15.80 7.36 15.69
C GLY A 85 -16.64 6.36 16.49
N GLU A 86 -17.69 5.82 15.88
CA GLU A 86 -18.55 4.80 16.45
C GLU A 86 -17.96 3.41 16.18
N ASN A 87 -17.95 2.56 17.21
CA ASN A 87 -17.26 1.26 17.16
C ASN A 87 -18.17 0.15 16.61
N TRP A 88 -18.52 0.24 15.32
CA TRP A 88 -19.41 -0.73 14.69
C TRP A 88 -18.78 -2.12 14.52
N ASP A 89 -17.47 -2.20 14.26
CA ASP A 89 -16.75 -3.48 14.18
C ASP A 89 -16.79 -4.25 15.50
N MET A 90 -16.63 -3.54 16.62
CA MET A 90 -16.75 -4.17 17.95
C MET A 90 -18.20 -4.50 18.27
N PHE A 91 -19.16 -3.72 17.79
CA PHE A 91 -20.58 -4.02 17.92
C PHE A 91 -20.91 -5.37 17.30
N GLU A 92 -20.52 -5.61 16.05
CA GLU A 92 -20.73 -6.91 15.39
C GLU A 92 -20.13 -8.06 16.18
N ARG A 93 -18.87 -7.93 16.58
CA ARG A 93 -18.17 -8.96 17.37
C ARG A 93 -18.87 -9.26 18.70
N LEU A 94 -19.36 -8.22 19.39
CA LEU A 94 -20.04 -8.40 20.66
C LEU A 94 -21.41 -9.04 20.50
N VAL A 95 -22.14 -8.67 19.46
CA VAL A 95 -23.47 -9.23 19.15
C VAL A 95 -23.35 -10.69 18.71
N ASP A 96 -22.37 -11.02 17.87
CA ASP A 96 -22.16 -12.41 17.43
C ASP A 96 -21.67 -13.33 18.57
N ALA A 97 -20.95 -12.78 19.54
CA ALA A 97 -20.48 -13.54 20.70
C ALA A 97 -21.50 -13.64 21.84
N ASP A 98 -22.59 -12.90 21.78
CA ASP A 98 -23.58 -12.83 22.87
C ASP A 98 -24.66 -13.90 22.71
N THR A 99 -24.54 -14.96 23.49
CA THR A 99 -25.48 -16.10 23.49
C THR A 99 -26.87 -15.77 24.04
N LEU A 100 -27.05 -14.60 24.65
CA LEU A 100 -28.36 -14.17 25.18
C LEU A 100 -29.21 -13.46 24.11
N ILE A 101 -28.64 -13.12 22.96
CA ILE A 101 -29.37 -12.54 21.83
C ILE A 101 -30.03 -13.68 21.02
N PRO A 102 -31.37 -13.72 20.92
CA PRO A 102 -32.04 -14.74 20.13
C PRO A 102 -31.67 -14.70 18.65
N PRO A 103 -31.54 -15.84 17.96
CA PRO A 103 -31.12 -15.89 16.54
C PRO A 103 -31.96 -15.00 15.61
N ALA A 104 -33.26 -14.90 15.84
CA ALA A 104 -34.16 -14.08 15.04
C ALA A 104 -33.82 -12.57 15.14
N PHE A 105 -33.22 -12.11 16.24
CA PHE A 105 -32.72 -10.73 16.36
C PHE A 105 -31.34 -10.57 15.75
N LEU A 106 -30.48 -11.59 15.81
CA LEU A 106 -29.16 -11.55 15.12
C LEU A 106 -29.32 -11.30 13.62
N GLU A 107 -30.23 -11.99 12.97
CA GLU A 107 -30.52 -11.78 11.55
C GLU A 107 -30.99 -10.35 11.26
N LYS A 108 -31.93 -9.84 12.07
CA LYS A 108 -32.42 -8.47 11.94
C LYS A 108 -31.30 -7.42 12.17
N LEU A 109 -30.41 -7.66 13.12
CA LEU A 109 -29.28 -6.77 13.38
C LEU A 109 -28.30 -6.75 12.23
N ARG A 110 -27.96 -7.92 11.66
CA ARG A 110 -27.11 -8.04 10.48
C ARG A 110 -27.70 -7.33 9.26
N GLU A 111 -28.99 -7.52 8.98
CA GLU A 111 -29.69 -6.79 7.91
C GLU A 111 -29.55 -5.28 8.06
N LYS A 112 -29.71 -4.76 9.29
CA LYS A 112 -29.62 -3.33 9.56
C LYS A 112 -28.19 -2.80 9.57
N MET A 113 -27.19 -3.63 9.76
CA MET A 113 -25.78 -3.27 9.62
C MET A 113 -25.42 -2.88 8.18
N GLU A 114 -26.16 -3.36 7.17
CA GLU A 114 -25.99 -2.98 5.77
C GLU A 114 -26.36 -1.50 5.48
N ILE A 115 -27.03 -0.82 6.41
CA ILE A 115 -27.35 0.59 6.28
C ILE A 115 -26.05 1.41 6.35
N ARG A 116 -25.70 2.08 5.26
CA ARG A 116 -24.44 2.85 5.16
C ARG A 116 -24.39 4.05 6.09
N ASP A 117 -25.51 4.76 6.25
CA ASP A 117 -25.60 5.90 7.15
C ASP A 117 -25.63 5.46 8.60
N PRO A 118 -24.62 5.84 9.42
CA PRO A 118 -24.56 5.42 10.84
C PRO A 118 -25.75 5.91 11.66
N ASP A 119 -26.21 7.13 11.44
CA ASP A 119 -27.36 7.70 12.16
C ASP A 119 -28.65 6.97 11.77
N GLY A 120 -28.82 6.64 10.48
CA GLY A 120 -29.93 5.83 9.99
C GLY A 120 -29.89 4.40 10.51
N ARG A 121 -28.69 3.81 10.64
CA ARG A 121 -28.47 2.48 11.22
C ARG A 121 -28.93 2.46 12.68
N GLU A 122 -28.47 3.40 13.51
CA GLU A 122 -28.86 3.52 14.90
C GLU A 122 -30.36 3.78 15.04
N ALA A 123 -30.94 4.65 14.21
CA ALA A 123 -32.39 4.89 14.21
C ALA A 123 -33.20 3.63 13.87
N SER A 124 -32.65 2.74 13.03
CA SER A 124 -33.27 1.45 12.72
C SER A 124 -33.22 0.48 13.90
N PHE A 125 -32.11 0.46 14.66
CA PHE A 125 -31.97 -0.37 15.86
C PHE A 125 -32.91 0.06 16.97
N ARG A 126 -33.15 1.37 17.15
CA ARG A 126 -34.10 1.90 18.16
C ARG A 126 -35.50 1.39 18.00
N ARG A 127 -35.89 0.92 16.81
CA ARG A 127 -37.22 0.33 16.54
C ARG A 127 -37.31 -1.15 16.89
N LEU A 128 -36.20 -1.79 17.25
CA LEU A 128 -36.19 -3.20 17.62
C LEU A 128 -36.51 -3.39 19.10
N GLU A 129 -37.27 -4.40 19.44
CA GLU A 129 -37.59 -4.77 20.83
C GLU A 129 -36.33 -5.07 21.66
N ILE A 130 -35.26 -5.53 21.03
CA ILE A 130 -33.98 -5.83 21.68
C ILE A 130 -33.15 -4.58 21.99
N TYR A 131 -33.52 -3.41 21.51
CA TYR A 131 -32.72 -2.19 21.67
C TYR A 131 -32.38 -1.84 23.13
N PRO A 132 -33.30 -1.96 24.13
CA PRO A 132 -32.97 -1.75 25.54
C PRO A 132 -31.84 -2.66 26.03
N TYR A 133 -31.80 -3.91 25.55
CA TYR A 133 -30.74 -4.86 25.86
C TYR A 133 -29.41 -4.41 25.26
N LEU A 134 -29.37 -4.02 23.98
CA LEU A 134 -28.17 -3.51 23.32
C LEU A 134 -27.61 -2.29 24.05
N LYS A 135 -28.47 -1.35 24.40
CA LYS A 135 -28.09 -0.14 25.11
C LYS A 135 -27.50 -0.42 26.51
N LYS A 136 -28.01 -1.42 27.20
CA LYS A 136 -27.57 -1.77 28.55
C LYS A 136 -26.30 -2.61 28.56
N ASN A 137 -26.16 -3.57 27.64
CA ASN A 137 -25.16 -4.63 27.72
C ASN A 137 -24.04 -4.49 26.66
N ILE A 138 -24.35 -3.97 25.47
CA ILE A 138 -23.41 -3.87 24.34
C ILE A 138 -22.78 -2.47 24.24
N TYR A 139 -23.61 -1.42 24.20
CA TYR A 139 -23.14 -0.04 23.98
C TYR A 139 -22.10 0.48 24.98
N PRO A 140 -22.17 0.18 26.30
CA PRO A 140 -21.11 0.58 27.22
C PRO A 140 -19.74 0.01 26.88
N ARG A 141 -19.70 -1.19 26.29
CA ARG A 141 -18.47 -1.90 25.88
C ARG A 141 -17.84 -1.32 24.60
N LEU A 142 -18.61 -0.57 23.81
CA LEU A 142 -18.12 0.11 22.60
C LEU A 142 -17.31 1.37 22.94
N ARG A 143 -17.50 1.93 24.14
CA ARG A 143 -16.80 3.14 24.62
C ARG A 143 -15.44 2.76 25.14
N MET A 144 -14.47 2.63 24.25
CA MET A 144 -13.12 2.18 24.59
C MET A 144 -12.05 3.13 24.06
N VAL A 145 -10.86 3.02 24.65
CA VAL A 145 -9.64 3.64 24.16
C VAL A 145 -8.64 2.53 23.95
N ARG A 146 -8.10 2.43 22.74
CA ARG A 146 -7.09 1.46 22.35
C ARG A 146 -5.73 2.14 22.33
N PHE A 147 -4.72 1.45 22.83
CA PHE A 147 -3.33 1.85 22.82
C PHE A 147 -2.54 0.84 22.01
N ASP A 148 -1.94 1.29 20.92
CA ASP A 148 -1.06 0.51 20.07
C ASP A 148 0.37 1.01 20.28
N PHE A 149 1.24 0.18 20.87
CA PHE A 149 2.64 0.51 21.15
C PHE A 149 3.51 0.06 19.98
N HIS A 150 4.27 0.99 19.41
CA HIS A 150 5.23 0.71 18.34
C HIS A 150 6.64 0.71 18.92
N LEU A 151 7.32 -0.40 18.77
CA LEU A 151 8.62 -0.68 19.36
C LEU A 151 9.60 -1.06 18.26
N HIS A 152 10.88 -0.72 18.44
CA HIS A 152 11.95 -1.32 17.68
C HIS A 152 12.99 -1.93 18.62
N ARG A 153 13.76 -2.90 18.12
CA ARG A 153 14.84 -3.50 18.89
C ARG A 153 16.06 -2.59 18.88
N LYS A 154 16.66 -2.33 20.05
CA LYS A 154 17.90 -1.53 20.20
C LYS A 154 19.00 -2.09 19.31
N GLY A 155 19.71 -1.21 18.60
CA GLY A 155 20.78 -1.59 17.69
C GLY A 155 20.32 -2.15 16.34
N MET A 156 19.01 -2.24 16.04
CA MET A 156 18.53 -2.49 14.70
C MET A 156 18.50 -1.20 13.89
N VAL A 157 19.23 -1.18 12.80
CA VAL A 157 19.09 -0.15 11.76
C VAL A 157 17.73 -0.37 11.09
N LYS A 158 16.91 0.70 11.00
CA LYS A 158 15.68 0.66 10.20
C LYS A 158 16.08 0.41 8.74
N ASP A 159 15.98 -0.84 8.29
CA ASP A 159 16.11 -1.17 6.88
C ASP A 159 14.72 -1.11 6.26
N THR A 160 14.57 -0.27 5.24
CA THR A 160 13.31 -0.17 4.53
C THR A 160 13.21 -1.36 3.58
N ILE A 161 12.58 -2.43 4.01
CA ILE A 161 12.26 -3.54 3.11
C ILE A 161 11.17 -3.05 2.16
N HIS A 162 11.55 -2.71 0.94
CA HIS A 162 10.60 -2.49 -0.15
C HIS A 162 9.99 -3.84 -0.52
N THR A 163 8.83 -4.14 0.03
CA THR A 163 8.06 -5.31 -0.40
C THR A 163 7.38 -4.96 -1.72
N THR A 164 7.97 -5.38 -2.82
CA THR A 164 7.34 -5.27 -4.13
C THR A 164 6.25 -6.35 -4.22
N ILE A 165 5.00 -5.94 -4.24
CA ILE A 165 3.90 -6.86 -4.58
C ILE A 165 3.99 -7.08 -6.10
N PRO A 166 4.25 -8.33 -6.58
CA PRO A 166 4.32 -8.59 -8.01
C PRO A 166 3.01 -8.22 -8.69
N ASP A 167 3.08 -7.39 -9.72
CA ASP A 167 1.93 -7.14 -10.57
C ASP A 167 1.64 -8.40 -11.39
N THR A 168 0.62 -9.14 -10.95
CA THR A 168 0.26 -10.41 -11.56
C THR A 168 -0.29 -10.25 -12.99
N LEU A 169 -0.91 -9.11 -13.32
CA LEU A 169 -1.40 -8.83 -14.67
C LEU A 169 -0.23 -8.54 -15.60
N TYR A 170 0.71 -7.73 -15.16
CA TYR A 170 1.95 -7.47 -15.90
C TYR A 170 2.73 -8.75 -16.15
N SER A 171 2.94 -9.57 -15.13
CA SER A 171 3.65 -10.85 -15.22
C SER A 171 2.99 -11.80 -16.24
N LYS A 172 1.64 -11.88 -16.26
CA LYS A 172 0.89 -12.65 -17.25
C LYS A 172 1.05 -12.10 -18.66
N GLY A 173 1.12 -10.78 -18.82
CA GLY A 173 1.38 -10.11 -20.10
C GLY A 173 2.77 -10.44 -20.65
N VAL A 174 3.79 -10.38 -19.80
CA VAL A 174 5.17 -10.76 -20.15
C VAL A 174 5.27 -12.26 -20.50
N GLN A 175 4.54 -13.11 -19.77
CA GLN A 175 4.49 -14.54 -20.10
C GLN A 175 3.83 -14.77 -21.46
N ALA A 176 2.74 -14.09 -21.78
CA ALA A 176 2.09 -14.17 -23.10
C ALA A 176 3.03 -13.73 -24.25
N LEU A 177 3.91 -12.70 -24.01
CA LEU A 177 4.97 -12.36 -25.00
C LEU A 177 5.92 -13.54 -25.25
N LYS A 178 6.37 -14.21 -24.18
CA LYS A 178 7.26 -15.38 -24.28
C LYS A 178 6.60 -16.54 -25.03
N ASP A 179 5.31 -16.73 -24.79
CA ASP A 179 4.48 -17.77 -25.42
C ASP A 179 4.08 -17.38 -26.87
N ARG A 180 4.48 -16.18 -27.34
CA ARG A 180 4.15 -15.60 -28.66
C ARG A 180 2.64 -15.36 -28.88
N ASP A 181 1.87 -15.27 -27.80
CA ASP A 181 0.47 -14.86 -27.81
C ASP A 181 0.38 -13.31 -27.73
N TYR A 182 0.73 -12.66 -28.84
CA TYR A 182 0.93 -11.22 -28.89
C TYR A 182 -0.36 -10.41 -28.70
N GLU A 183 -1.50 -10.94 -29.13
CA GLU A 183 -2.81 -10.31 -28.91
C GLU A 183 -3.14 -10.26 -27.43
N ARG A 184 -3.00 -11.39 -26.74
CA ARG A 184 -3.20 -11.48 -25.30
C ARG A 184 -2.17 -10.66 -24.53
N ALA A 185 -0.92 -10.69 -24.94
CA ALA A 185 0.15 -9.88 -24.37
C ALA A 185 -0.22 -8.39 -24.46
N LEU A 186 -0.64 -7.92 -25.64
CA LEU A 186 -1.03 -6.54 -25.85
C LEU A 186 -2.23 -6.15 -24.96
N ALA A 187 -3.27 -7.00 -24.88
CA ALA A 187 -4.43 -6.73 -24.05
C ALA A 187 -4.06 -6.53 -22.55
N LEU A 188 -3.09 -7.29 -22.04
CA LEU A 188 -2.63 -7.22 -20.66
C LEU A 188 -1.63 -6.09 -20.42
N LEU A 189 -0.75 -5.79 -21.38
CA LEU A 189 0.35 -4.81 -21.23
C LEU A 189 -0.03 -3.40 -21.65
N LEU A 190 -1.12 -3.20 -22.40
CA LEU A 190 -1.53 -1.89 -22.91
C LEU A 190 -1.62 -0.78 -21.85
N PRO A 191 -2.10 -1.02 -20.62
CA PRO A 191 -2.18 0.01 -19.57
C PRO A 191 -0.81 0.54 -19.12
N TYR A 192 0.26 -0.27 -19.25
CA TYR A 192 1.60 0.08 -18.77
C TYR A 192 2.38 0.96 -19.74
N ARG A 193 2.09 0.87 -21.06
CA ARG A 193 2.73 1.67 -22.12
C ARG A 193 4.25 1.68 -22.02
N ASP A 194 4.84 0.56 -21.67
CA ASP A 194 6.26 0.32 -21.47
C ASP A 194 6.94 -0.36 -22.67
N TYR A 195 8.20 -0.74 -22.48
CA TYR A 195 8.99 -1.47 -23.50
C TYR A 195 8.31 -2.77 -23.95
N ASN A 196 7.74 -3.55 -23.02
CA ASN A 196 7.08 -4.81 -23.35
C ASN A 196 5.78 -4.59 -24.14
N THR A 197 5.08 -3.49 -23.88
CA THR A 197 3.94 -3.05 -24.69
C THR A 197 4.37 -2.72 -26.12
N ALA A 198 5.51 -2.02 -26.29
CA ALA A 198 6.06 -1.73 -27.62
C ALA A 198 6.48 -3.00 -28.36
N VAL A 199 7.06 -3.99 -27.65
CA VAL A 199 7.37 -5.32 -28.21
C VAL A 199 6.11 -6.02 -28.73
N ALA A 200 5.01 -6.00 -27.97
CA ALA A 200 3.74 -6.59 -28.37
C ALA A 200 3.20 -5.93 -29.66
N PHE A 201 3.20 -4.60 -29.72
CA PHE A 201 2.79 -3.86 -30.92
C PHE A 201 3.66 -4.19 -32.14
N LEU A 202 4.99 -4.19 -31.97
CA LEU A 202 5.94 -4.50 -33.05
C LEU A 202 5.74 -5.92 -33.57
N SER A 203 5.51 -6.88 -32.68
CA SER A 203 5.27 -8.29 -33.03
C SER A 203 3.95 -8.50 -33.80
N LEU A 204 2.96 -7.61 -33.58
CA LEU A 204 1.69 -7.59 -34.31
C LEU A 204 1.76 -6.74 -35.62
N GLY A 205 2.93 -6.21 -35.98
CA GLY A 205 3.09 -5.34 -37.13
C GLY A 205 2.53 -3.93 -36.95
N ARG A 206 2.09 -3.56 -35.74
CA ARG A 206 1.54 -2.23 -35.41
C ARG A 206 2.67 -1.23 -35.16
N ASN A 207 3.53 -1.02 -36.16
CA ASN A 207 4.81 -0.31 -36.04
C ASN A 207 4.68 1.14 -35.54
N HIS A 208 3.66 1.88 -35.99
CA HIS A 208 3.44 3.27 -35.53
C HIS A 208 3.09 3.34 -34.04
N ASN A 209 2.27 2.42 -33.53
CA ASN A 209 1.94 2.37 -32.10
C ASN A 209 3.16 2.02 -31.24
N ALA A 210 4.01 1.10 -31.73
CA ALA A 210 5.27 0.77 -31.06
C ALA A 210 6.20 1.99 -31.00
N MET A 211 6.35 2.74 -32.10
CA MET A 211 7.17 3.95 -32.15
C MET A 211 6.66 5.03 -31.18
N GLU A 212 5.35 5.30 -31.16
CA GLU A 212 4.74 6.29 -30.24
C GLU A 212 5.07 6.01 -28.76
N ILE A 213 5.15 4.74 -28.38
CA ILE A 213 5.54 4.37 -27.01
C ILE A 213 7.04 4.57 -26.82
N LEU A 214 7.88 4.08 -27.74
CA LEU A 214 9.33 4.16 -27.61
C LEU A 214 9.87 5.59 -27.58
N GLU A 215 9.20 6.53 -28.24
CA GLU A 215 9.57 7.96 -28.21
C GLU A 215 9.40 8.59 -26.82
N LYS A 216 8.49 8.02 -25.99
CA LYS A 216 8.21 8.51 -24.63
C LYS A 216 9.03 7.81 -23.56
N LEU A 217 9.73 6.73 -23.91
CA LEU A 217 10.57 5.99 -22.98
C LEU A 217 11.98 6.57 -22.92
N GLU A 218 12.66 6.31 -21.80
CA GLU A 218 14.08 6.64 -21.65
C GLU A 218 14.91 5.94 -22.73
N GLN A 219 15.97 6.63 -23.16
CA GLN A 219 16.90 6.07 -24.12
C GLN A 219 17.76 5.00 -23.44
N THR A 220 17.63 3.78 -23.89
CA THR A 220 18.41 2.62 -23.45
C THR A 220 18.89 1.86 -24.69
N PRO A 221 19.92 0.98 -24.57
CA PRO A 221 20.33 0.16 -25.70
C PRO A 221 19.19 -0.65 -26.32
N GLN A 222 18.25 -1.12 -25.49
CA GLN A 222 17.09 -1.89 -25.92
C GLN A 222 16.09 -1.04 -26.71
N THR A 223 15.80 0.19 -26.23
CA THR A 223 14.89 1.10 -26.94
C THR A 223 15.50 1.60 -28.24
N ASP A 224 16.80 1.89 -28.26
CA ASP A 224 17.53 2.25 -29.48
C ASP A 224 17.51 1.11 -30.50
N TYR A 225 17.77 -0.12 -30.08
CA TYR A 225 17.72 -1.27 -30.98
C TYR A 225 16.32 -1.45 -31.60
N MET A 226 15.27 -1.32 -30.81
CA MET A 226 13.90 -1.45 -31.29
C MET A 226 13.52 -0.31 -32.24
N LYS A 227 13.97 0.94 -31.98
CA LYS A 227 13.83 2.07 -32.90
C LYS A 227 14.55 1.81 -34.22
N ALA A 228 15.75 1.22 -34.18
CA ALA A 228 16.48 0.83 -35.38
C ALA A 228 15.69 -0.14 -36.27
N VAL A 229 15.08 -1.17 -35.66
CA VAL A 229 14.19 -2.11 -36.37
C VAL A 229 13.00 -1.38 -36.99
N LEU A 230 12.33 -0.50 -36.22
CA LEU A 230 11.17 0.24 -36.73
C LEU A 230 11.53 1.21 -37.84
N TYR A 231 12.62 1.98 -37.73
CA TYR A 231 13.09 2.86 -38.81
C TYR A 231 13.48 2.06 -40.07
N SER A 232 14.07 0.88 -39.90
CA SER A 232 14.33 -0.02 -41.02
C SER A 232 13.03 -0.44 -41.74
N ARG A 233 11.99 -0.80 -40.99
CA ARG A 233 10.66 -1.12 -41.53
C ARG A 233 9.96 0.08 -42.19
N PHE A 234 10.20 1.28 -41.73
CA PHE A 234 9.69 2.52 -42.33
C PHE A 234 10.49 2.97 -43.56
N GLY A 235 11.62 2.31 -43.87
CA GLY A 235 12.51 2.69 -44.97
C GLY A 235 13.44 3.86 -44.66
N ASP A 236 13.47 4.31 -43.40
CA ASP A 236 14.39 5.37 -42.95
C ASP A 236 15.73 4.76 -42.49
N GLY A 237 16.54 4.39 -43.48
CA GLY A 237 17.81 3.74 -43.22
C GLY A 237 18.80 4.60 -42.45
N ARG A 238 18.75 5.95 -42.57
CA ARG A 238 19.66 6.83 -41.85
C ARG A 238 19.42 6.77 -40.34
N ASN A 239 18.16 6.96 -39.91
CA ASN A 239 17.81 6.87 -38.53
C ASN A 239 17.94 5.44 -37.97
N ALA A 240 17.64 4.42 -38.80
CA ALA A 240 17.87 3.03 -38.42
C ALA A 240 19.36 2.74 -38.10
N VAL A 241 20.30 3.20 -38.92
CA VAL A 241 21.75 3.06 -38.66
C VAL A 241 22.15 3.82 -37.38
N GLN A 242 21.71 5.06 -37.25
CA GLN A 242 22.05 5.86 -36.07
C GLN A 242 21.63 5.18 -34.76
N HIS A 243 20.38 4.71 -34.67
CA HIS A 243 19.87 4.04 -33.48
C HIS A 243 20.55 2.69 -33.26
N TYR A 244 20.83 1.94 -34.31
CA TYR A 244 21.58 0.69 -34.20
C TYR A 244 23.00 0.90 -33.65
N MET A 245 23.71 1.89 -34.16
CA MET A 245 25.05 2.26 -33.69
C MET A 245 25.01 2.69 -32.20
N ASN A 246 24.01 3.47 -31.79
CA ASN A 246 23.85 3.86 -30.40
C ASN A 246 23.67 2.61 -29.50
N ALA A 247 22.81 1.69 -29.89
CA ALA A 247 22.60 0.44 -29.16
C ALA A 247 23.90 -0.38 -29.03
N CYS A 248 24.63 -0.57 -30.13
CA CYS A 248 25.90 -1.32 -30.14
C CYS A 248 27.02 -0.66 -29.34
N SER A 249 27.08 0.68 -29.33
CA SER A 249 28.06 1.43 -28.56
C SER A 249 27.82 1.35 -27.06
N ALA A 250 26.57 1.28 -26.65
CA ALA A 250 26.17 1.18 -25.24
C ALA A 250 26.20 -0.29 -24.73
N ASP A 251 25.88 -1.25 -25.59
CA ASP A 251 25.92 -2.69 -25.28
C ASP A 251 26.32 -3.50 -26.51
N ARG A 252 27.54 -4.06 -26.49
CA ARG A 252 28.10 -4.86 -27.60
C ARG A 252 27.30 -6.13 -27.93
N SER A 253 26.47 -6.62 -27.05
CA SER A 253 25.62 -7.80 -27.32
C SER A 253 24.68 -7.56 -28.51
N PHE A 254 24.32 -6.30 -28.79
CA PHE A 254 23.47 -5.94 -29.94
C PHE A 254 24.16 -6.10 -31.30
N VAL A 255 25.50 -6.15 -31.36
CA VAL A 255 26.23 -6.47 -32.60
C VAL A 255 25.89 -7.90 -33.04
N PHE A 256 25.97 -8.85 -32.10
CA PHE A 256 25.62 -10.24 -32.36
C PHE A 256 24.11 -10.39 -32.66
N ARG A 257 23.27 -9.75 -31.86
CA ARG A 257 21.80 -9.77 -32.06
C ARG A 257 21.41 -9.23 -33.43
N GLY A 258 22.04 -8.16 -33.91
CA GLY A 258 21.76 -7.54 -35.19
C GLY A 258 22.09 -8.46 -36.36
N SER A 259 23.10 -9.34 -36.24
CA SER A 259 23.43 -10.33 -37.29
C SER A 259 22.36 -11.43 -37.42
N LEU A 260 21.56 -11.65 -36.38
CA LEU A 260 20.47 -12.65 -36.35
C LEU A 260 19.10 -12.07 -36.73
N ASP A 261 18.94 -10.74 -36.64
CA ASP A 261 17.70 -10.05 -36.95
C ASP A 261 17.66 -9.72 -38.47
N PRO A 262 16.67 -10.21 -39.23
CA PRO A 262 16.63 -10.03 -40.69
C PRO A 262 16.62 -8.57 -41.14
N GLU A 263 15.89 -7.68 -40.45
CA GLU A 263 15.82 -6.26 -40.77
C GLU A 263 17.18 -5.59 -40.55
N ILE A 264 17.81 -5.86 -39.40
CA ILE A 264 19.11 -5.27 -39.07
C ILE A 264 20.24 -5.89 -39.88
N ALA A 265 20.23 -7.19 -40.14
CA ALA A 265 21.21 -7.85 -40.99
C ALA A 265 21.19 -7.27 -42.42
N THR A 266 20.01 -6.94 -42.94
CA THR A 266 19.85 -6.26 -44.23
C THR A 266 20.43 -4.84 -44.19
N LEU A 267 20.16 -4.09 -43.08
CA LEU A 267 20.73 -2.75 -42.85
C LEU A 267 22.25 -2.77 -42.79
N ILE A 268 22.85 -3.73 -42.04
CA ILE A 268 24.30 -3.92 -41.92
C ILE A 268 24.93 -4.14 -43.31
N LYS A 269 24.35 -4.99 -44.13
CA LYS A 269 24.84 -5.26 -45.48
C LYS A 269 24.71 -4.04 -46.38
N HIS A 270 23.55 -3.37 -46.36
CA HIS A 270 23.28 -2.23 -47.26
C HIS A 270 24.20 -1.04 -46.97
N TYR A 271 24.50 -0.76 -45.72
CA TYR A 271 25.34 0.35 -45.30
C TYR A 271 26.80 -0.06 -45.03
N ASN A 272 27.15 -1.32 -45.26
CA ASN A 272 28.50 -1.88 -45.04
C ASN A 272 29.04 -1.56 -43.61
N LEU A 273 28.23 -1.80 -42.60
CA LEU A 273 28.56 -1.48 -41.21
C LEU A 273 29.55 -2.54 -40.66
N ASN A 274 30.81 -2.13 -40.44
CA ASN A 274 31.84 -3.01 -39.87
C ASN A 274 31.95 -2.74 -38.34
N LEU A 275 31.24 -3.54 -37.53
CA LEU A 275 31.13 -3.35 -36.08
C LEU A 275 32.01 -4.33 -35.28
N TYR A 276 32.73 -5.24 -35.96
CA TYR A 276 33.56 -6.24 -35.30
C TYR A 276 35.00 -5.78 -35.06
N ASP A 277 35.43 -4.69 -35.70
CA ASP A 277 36.84 -4.22 -35.74
C ASP A 277 37.05 -2.97 -34.84
N GLN A 278 36.10 -2.60 -33.97
CA GLN A 278 36.25 -1.45 -33.05
C GLN A 278 36.35 -1.87 -31.60
#